data_e7a326017f623c35d5167d03fd589e7e
#
_entry.id   e7a326017f623c35d5167d03fd589e7e
#
_cell.length_a   1.000
_cell.length_b   1.000
_cell.length_c   1.000
_cell.angle_alpha   90.00
_cell.angle_beta   90.00
_cell.angle_gamma   90.00
#
_symmetry.space_group_name_H-M   'P 1'
#
loop_
_entity.id
_entity.type
_entity.pdbx_description
1 polymer ?
#
loop_
_entity_poly.entity_id
_entity_poly.type
_entity_poly.pdbx_seq_one_letter_code
_entity_poly.pdbx_strand_id
1 'polypeptide(L)'
;MNAYFAEFFGTALLILLGNGVVANVCLNKTKGQSSGWIVITTAWAFAVYVAVVVTGPYSGAHLNPAVTLGVAMKGAFAWELVPGYIAAQVVGGMVGALLVYICLLYTSDAADE
;
A
#
# COMPACT_ATOMS: atom_id res chain seq x y z
N MET A 1 0.12 -17.61 7.23
CA MET A 1 -0.75 -16.48 6.79
C MET A 1 -1.51 -16.96 5.56
N ASN A 2 -2.82 -16.83 5.54
CA ASN A 2 -3.55 -17.24 4.33
C ASN A 2 -3.43 -16.16 3.24
N ALA A 3 -3.79 -16.52 2.01
CA ALA A 3 -3.59 -15.63 0.86
C ALA A 3 -4.40 -14.33 0.96
N TYR A 4 -5.64 -14.40 1.44
CA TYR A 4 -6.47 -13.20 1.58
C TYR A 4 -5.92 -12.25 2.63
N PHE A 5 -5.49 -12.77 3.76
CA PHE A 5 -4.86 -11.95 4.79
C PHE A 5 -3.55 -11.34 4.28
N ALA A 6 -2.78 -12.11 3.50
CA ALA A 6 -1.53 -11.59 2.90
C ALA A 6 -1.82 -10.43 1.94
N GLU A 7 -2.85 -10.53 1.11
CA GLU A 7 -3.24 -9.42 0.22
C GLU A 7 -3.72 -8.20 1.01
N PHE A 8 -4.50 -8.43 2.07
CA PHE A 8 -4.91 -7.35 2.97
C PHE A 8 -3.71 -6.66 3.62
N PHE A 9 -2.85 -7.46 4.24
CA PHE A 9 -1.68 -6.94 4.97
C PHE A 9 -0.69 -6.25 4.04
N GLY A 10 -0.40 -6.89 2.90
CA GLY A 10 0.54 -6.34 1.92
C GLY A 10 0.05 -5.05 1.31
N THR A 11 -1.24 -4.95 0.99
CA THR A 11 -1.80 -3.71 0.45
C THR A 11 -1.83 -2.62 1.51
N ALA A 12 -2.16 -2.95 2.75
CA ALA A 12 -2.08 -1.99 3.86
C ALA A 12 -0.66 -1.46 4.04
N LEU A 13 0.33 -2.34 4.01
CA LEU A 13 1.74 -1.97 4.11
C LEU A 13 2.18 -1.10 2.93
N LEU A 14 1.80 -1.47 1.71
CA LEU A 14 2.09 -0.72 0.50
C LEU A 14 1.55 0.72 0.58
N ILE A 15 0.30 0.88 0.98
CA ILE A 15 -0.34 2.18 1.07
C ILE A 15 0.22 2.98 2.25
N LEU A 16 0.47 2.34 3.38
CA LEU A 16 1.09 3.01 4.53
C LEU A 16 2.45 3.63 4.14
N LEU A 17 3.31 2.87 3.51
CA LEU A 17 4.64 3.35 3.13
C LEU A 17 4.59 4.31 1.95
N GLY A 18 3.82 3.99 0.91
CA GLY A 18 3.75 4.80 -0.30
C GLY A 18 3.00 6.11 -0.11
N ASN A 19 1.78 6.06 0.38
CA ASN A 19 1.02 7.29 0.65
C ASN A 19 1.60 8.05 1.84
N GLY A 20 2.26 7.35 2.76
CA GLY A 20 2.96 8.00 3.86
C GLY A 20 4.05 8.95 3.37
N VAL A 21 4.87 8.51 2.42
CA VAL A 21 5.91 9.38 1.86
C VAL A 21 5.29 10.51 1.03
N VAL A 22 4.23 10.24 0.27
CA VAL A 22 3.54 11.30 -0.50
C VAL A 22 3.02 12.37 0.45
N ALA A 23 2.34 11.97 1.51
CA ALA A 23 1.81 12.91 2.49
C ALA A 23 2.93 13.70 3.17
N ASN A 24 4.04 13.03 3.52
CA ASN A 24 5.17 13.70 4.16
C ASN A 24 5.85 14.73 3.24
N VAL A 25 5.87 14.48 1.93
CA VAL A 25 6.48 15.41 0.97
C VAL A 25 5.53 16.54 0.58
N CYS A 26 4.23 16.24 0.48
CA CYS A 26 3.25 17.15 -0.12
C CYS A 26 2.50 18.01 0.91
N LEU A 27 2.35 17.54 2.16
CA LEU A 27 1.64 18.31 3.18
C LEU A 27 2.53 19.38 3.78
N ASN A 28 1.88 20.45 4.26
CA ASN A 28 2.57 21.54 4.93
C ASN A 28 3.02 21.13 6.33
N LYS A 29 4.15 21.67 6.78
CA LYS A 29 4.69 21.52 8.13
C LYS A 29 5.11 20.10 8.49
N THR A 30 5.22 19.22 7.50
CA THR A 30 5.84 17.90 7.72
C THR A 30 7.35 18.02 7.64
N LYS A 31 8.05 17.04 8.21
CA LYS A 31 9.52 17.04 8.20
C LYS A 31 10.10 16.83 6.80
N GLY A 32 9.37 16.15 5.93
CA GLY A 32 9.78 15.92 4.55
C GLY A 32 9.18 16.87 3.54
N GLN A 33 8.55 17.96 3.98
CA GLN A 33 7.87 18.90 3.09
C GLN A 33 8.81 19.38 1.98
N SER A 34 8.32 19.29 0.73
CA SER A 34 9.02 19.76 -0.47
C SER A 34 10.33 19.04 -0.80
N SER A 35 10.52 17.82 -0.29
CA SER A 35 11.75 17.06 -0.59
C SER A 35 11.79 16.47 -2.00
N GLY A 36 10.68 16.54 -2.74
CA GLY A 36 10.67 16.32 -4.18
C GLY A 36 10.23 14.95 -4.64
N TRP A 37 10.02 14.84 -5.96
CA TRP A 37 9.48 13.64 -6.60
C TRP A 37 10.41 12.44 -6.54
N ILE A 38 11.73 12.67 -6.50
CA ILE A 38 12.67 11.55 -6.44
C ILE A 38 12.55 10.79 -5.11
N VAL A 39 12.23 11.51 -4.03
CA VAL A 39 11.96 10.90 -2.73
C VAL A 39 10.68 10.07 -2.80
N ILE A 40 9.62 10.60 -3.41
CA ILE A 40 8.33 9.92 -3.57
C ILE A 40 8.50 8.63 -4.39
N THR A 41 9.10 8.73 -5.56
CA THR A 41 9.22 7.57 -6.46
C THR A 41 10.13 6.49 -5.89
N THR A 42 11.23 6.88 -5.26
CA THR A 42 12.16 5.95 -4.62
C THR A 42 11.47 5.21 -3.46
N ALA A 43 10.74 5.94 -2.62
CA ALA A 43 10.04 5.34 -1.50
C ALA A 43 8.90 4.43 -1.95
N TRP A 44 8.17 4.78 -3.03
CA TRP A 44 7.16 3.90 -3.60
C TRP A 44 7.78 2.60 -4.13
N ALA A 45 8.94 2.68 -4.77
CA ALA A 45 9.63 1.48 -5.26
C ALA A 45 10.00 0.56 -4.10
N PHE A 46 10.53 1.11 -3.01
CA PHE A 46 10.82 0.32 -1.81
C PHE A 46 9.56 -0.19 -1.12
N ALA A 47 8.47 0.57 -1.12
CA ALA A 47 7.20 0.13 -0.55
C ALA A 47 6.69 -1.12 -1.27
N VAL A 48 6.71 -1.11 -2.59
CA VAL A 48 6.34 -2.28 -3.41
C VAL A 48 7.27 -3.45 -3.10
N TYR A 49 8.57 -3.21 -3.09
CA TYR A 49 9.56 -4.26 -2.84
C TYR A 49 9.31 -4.94 -1.48
N VAL A 50 9.15 -4.16 -0.42
CA VAL A 50 8.93 -4.69 0.93
C VAL A 50 7.63 -5.49 0.97
N ALA A 51 6.54 -4.95 0.44
CA ALA A 51 5.25 -5.62 0.45
C ALA A 51 5.30 -6.95 -0.33
N VAL A 52 5.97 -6.96 -1.48
CA VAL A 52 6.13 -8.18 -2.28
C VAL A 52 6.97 -9.23 -1.56
N VAL A 53 8.06 -8.83 -0.95
CA VAL A 53 8.92 -9.77 -0.19
C VAL A 53 8.15 -10.39 0.97
N VAL A 54 7.37 -9.58 1.69
CA VAL A 54 6.63 -10.06 2.87
C VAL A 54 5.50 -11.00 2.47
N THR A 55 4.75 -10.68 1.42
CA THR A 55 3.51 -11.40 1.10
C THR A 55 3.61 -12.37 -0.07
N GLY A 56 4.65 -12.28 -0.88
CA GLY A 56 4.83 -13.12 -2.06
C GLY A 56 4.69 -14.61 -1.80
N PRO A 57 5.35 -15.18 -0.78
CA PRO A 57 5.25 -16.61 -0.50
C PRO A 57 3.85 -17.09 -0.10
N TYR A 58 2.96 -16.18 0.31
CA TYR A 58 1.63 -16.53 0.81
C TYR A 58 0.53 -16.30 -0.20
N SER A 59 0.59 -15.22 -0.99
CA SER A 59 -0.49 -14.85 -1.90
C SER A 59 -0.04 -14.64 -3.35
N GLY A 60 1.26 -14.59 -3.60
CA GLY A 60 1.80 -14.16 -4.88
C GLY A 60 1.91 -12.64 -4.98
N ALA A 61 1.51 -11.91 -3.96
CA ALA A 61 1.68 -10.46 -3.84
C ALA A 61 1.13 -9.69 -5.03
N HIS A 62 -0.15 -9.85 -5.31
CA HIS A 62 -0.83 -9.02 -6.33
C HIS A 62 -0.94 -7.58 -5.85
N LEU A 63 -1.48 -7.37 -4.66
CA LEU A 63 -1.55 -6.09 -3.94
C LEU A 63 -2.28 -4.99 -4.73
N ASN A 64 -2.97 -5.36 -5.78
CA ASN A 64 -3.61 -4.42 -6.70
C ASN A 64 -4.69 -5.16 -7.49
N PRO A 65 -5.95 -4.65 -7.49
CA PRO A 65 -7.02 -5.28 -8.26
C PRO A 65 -6.71 -5.42 -9.75
N ALA A 66 -6.02 -4.45 -10.35
CA ALA A 66 -5.66 -4.52 -11.76
C ALA A 66 -4.68 -5.65 -12.04
N VAL A 67 -3.72 -5.90 -11.14
CA VAL A 67 -2.79 -7.02 -11.25
C VAL A 67 -3.55 -8.34 -11.14
N THR A 68 -4.46 -8.45 -10.16
CA THR A 68 -5.26 -9.67 -9.98
C THR A 68 -6.09 -9.98 -11.22
N LEU A 69 -6.76 -8.97 -11.78
CA LEU A 69 -7.53 -9.14 -13.02
C LEU A 69 -6.64 -9.54 -14.19
N GLY A 70 -5.51 -8.88 -14.35
CA GLY A 70 -4.59 -9.17 -15.45
C GLY A 70 -4.04 -10.59 -15.40
N VAL A 71 -3.67 -11.06 -14.21
CA VAL A 71 -3.18 -12.43 -14.03
C VAL A 71 -4.28 -13.46 -14.28
N ALA A 72 -5.51 -13.16 -13.84
CA ALA A 72 -6.66 -14.04 -14.10
C ALA A 72 -6.99 -14.10 -15.60
N MET A 73 -6.97 -12.96 -16.29
CA MET A 73 -7.22 -12.89 -17.73
C MET A 73 -6.17 -13.66 -18.52
N LYS A 74 -4.95 -13.68 -18.05
CA LYS A 74 -3.86 -14.45 -18.67
C LYS A 74 -4.02 -15.97 -18.44
N GLY A 75 -4.92 -16.39 -17.57
CA GLY A 75 -5.14 -17.79 -17.23
C GLY A 75 -4.21 -18.33 -16.16
N ALA A 76 -3.47 -17.46 -15.47
CA ALA A 76 -2.49 -17.84 -14.45
C ALA A 76 -3.04 -17.73 -13.03
N PHE A 77 -4.32 -17.38 -12.87
CA PHE A 77 -4.95 -17.22 -11.56
C PHE A 77 -6.43 -17.61 -11.66
N ALA A 78 -6.94 -18.34 -10.68
CA ALA A 78 -8.33 -18.83 -10.69
C ALA A 78 -9.31 -17.67 -10.47
N TRP A 79 -10.32 -17.58 -11.34
CA TRP A 79 -11.34 -16.53 -11.26
C TRP A 79 -12.12 -16.55 -9.95
N GLU A 80 -12.28 -17.74 -9.34
CA GLU A 80 -12.99 -17.90 -8.07
C GLU A 80 -12.31 -17.12 -6.93
N LEU A 81 -11.01 -16.90 -7.01
CA LEU A 81 -10.23 -16.20 -5.99
C LEU A 81 -10.21 -14.67 -6.20
N VAL A 82 -10.60 -14.21 -7.39
CA VAL A 82 -10.50 -12.78 -7.75
C VAL A 82 -11.32 -11.89 -6.81
N PRO A 83 -12.61 -12.17 -6.53
CA PRO A 83 -13.39 -11.29 -5.66
C PRO A 83 -12.79 -11.16 -4.25
N GLY A 84 -12.31 -12.26 -3.68
CA GLY A 84 -11.70 -12.26 -2.35
C GLY A 84 -10.40 -11.47 -2.31
N TYR A 85 -9.56 -11.60 -3.34
CA TYR A 85 -8.34 -10.82 -3.46
C TYR A 85 -8.65 -9.32 -3.55
N ILE A 86 -9.58 -8.95 -4.40
CA ILE A 86 -9.95 -7.53 -4.59
C ILE A 86 -10.52 -6.95 -3.29
N ALA A 87 -11.41 -7.68 -2.61
CA ALA A 87 -11.97 -7.24 -1.35
C ALA A 87 -10.87 -7.03 -0.29
N ALA A 88 -9.95 -7.98 -0.17
CA ALA A 88 -8.84 -7.89 0.76
C ALA A 88 -7.93 -6.68 0.45
N GLN A 89 -7.64 -6.45 -0.82
CA GLN A 89 -6.82 -5.32 -1.27
C GLN A 89 -7.49 -3.98 -0.98
N VAL A 90 -8.78 -3.85 -1.26
CA VAL A 90 -9.51 -2.60 -1.02
C VAL A 90 -9.54 -2.30 0.48
N VAL A 91 -9.89 -3.27 1.31
CA VAL A 91 -9.93 -3.08 2.78
C VAL A 91 -8.52 -2.79 3.30
N GLY A 92 -7.51 -3.49 2.79
CA GLY A 92 -6.11 -3.25 3.15
C GLY A 92 -5.67 -1.84 2.81
N GLY A 93 -6.02 -1.35 1.62
CA GLY A 93 -5.74 0.02 1.21
C GLY A 93 -6.39 1.05 2.12
N MET A 94 -7.64 0.82 2.53
CA MET A 94 -8.35 1.70 3.47
C MET A 94 -7.66 1.74 4.83
N VAL A 95 -7.23 0.59 5.35
CA VAL A 95 -6.51 0.51 6.63
C VAL A 95 -5.16 1.22 6.52
N GLY A 96 -4.43 1.01 5.44
CA GLY A 96 -3.15 1.69 5.20
C GLY A 96 -3.31 3.21 5.16
N ALA A 97 -4.33 3.70 4.47
CA ALA A 97 -4.62 5.14 4.40
C ALA A 97 -4.99 5.71 5.77
N LEU A 98 -5.78 4.98 6.55
CA LEU A 98 -6.12 5.39 7.92
C LEU A 98 -4.87 5.49 8.78
N LEU A 99 -3.96 4.52 8.68
CA LEU A 99 -2.71 4.54 9.44
C LEU A 99 -1.82 5.74 9.04
N VAL A 100 -1.78 6.10 7.77
CA VAL A 100 -1.07 7.31 7.32
C VAL A 100 -1.66 8.55 7.99
N TYR A 101 -2.98 8.66 8.00
CA TYR A 101 -3.66 9.79 8.64
C TYR A 101 -3.30 9.88 10.13
N ILE A 102 -3.38 8.75 10.85
CA ILE A 102 -3.06 8.70 12.27
C ILE A 102 -1.60 9.08 12.52
N CYS A 103 -0.66 8.53 11.75
CA CYS A 103 0.76 8.81 11.92
C CYS A 103 1.08 10.29 11.70
N LEU A 104 0.52 10.90 10.65
CA LEU A 104 0.77 12.30 10.35
C LEU A 104 0.09 13.25 11.32
N LEU A 105 -1.05 12.86 11.88
CA LEU A 105 -1.72 13.64 12.90
C LEU A 105 -0.82 13.89 14.11
N TYR A 106 0.04 12.91 14.45
CA TYR A 106 0.92 12.99 15.61
C TYR A 106 2.34 13.43 15.29
N THR A 107 2.72 13.46 14.01
CA THR A 107 4.13 13.71 13.63
C THR A 107 4.34 14.97 12.82
N SER A 108 3.30 15.69 12.41
CA SER A 108 3.41 16.96 11.71
C SER A 108 3.03 18.09 12.63
N ASP A 109 3.60 19.27 12.37
CA ASP A 109 3.24 20.48 13.11
C ASP A 109 1.78 20.91 12.87
N ALA A 110 1.18 20.39 11.79
CA ALA A 110 -0.24 20.61 11.51
C ALA A 110 -1.14 20.00 12.58
N ALA A 111 -0.65 19.00 13.31
CA ALA A 111 -1.39 18.39 14.42
C ALA A 111 -1.52 19.34 15.60
N ASP A 112 -0.66 20.34 15.71
CA ASP A 112 -0.66 21.30 16.82
C ASP A 112 -1.58 22.50 16.58
N GLU A 113 -2.20 22.56 15.41
CA GLU A 113 -3.14 23.60 15.02
C GLU A 113 -4.59 23.15 15.20
#